data_15de5e6533d3fa6aab2f6c028b6fb39b
#
_entry.id   15de5e6533d3fa6aab2f6c028b6fb39b
#
_cell.length_a   1.000
_cell.length_b   1.000
_cell.length_c   1.000
_cell.angle_alpha   90.00
_cell.angle_beta   90.00
_cell.angle_gamma   90.00
#
_symmetry.space_group_name_H-M   'P 1'
#
loop_
_entity.id
_entity.type
_entity.pdbx_description
1 polymer ?
#
loop_
_entity_poly.entity_id
_entity_poly.type
_entity_poly.pdbx_seq_one_letter_code
_entity_poly.pdbx_strand_id
1 'polypeptide(L)'
;MRRIASVAAALLLAAGCAHAGVEGTRTADLTFRTAGGPVTLRVEVADDPAEREAGLSGRTSLPADAGMAFIWEEPVRARFWMKDTLIPLQIAFWDAEERIVAILDMEPCRAEPCPTYGPRQAFVGAAEANAGWFTSHGVAIGATVSLEADDG
;
A
#
# COMPACT_ATOMS: atom_id res chain seq x y z
N MET A 1 -32.28 30.17 62.92
CA MET A 1 -31.14 30.53 62.06
C MET A 1 -30.68 29.26 61.31
N ARG A 2 -31.20 29.05 60.09
CA ARG A 2 -30.82 27.88 59.27
C ARG A 2 -29.90 28.38 58.14
N ARG A 3 -28.67 27.87 58.16
CA ARG A 3 -27.70 28.15 57.10
C ARG A 3 -27.91 27.17 55.95
N ILE A 4 -28.23 27.70 54.77
CA ILE A 4 -28.39 26.95 53.55
C ILE A 4 -27.00 26.92 52.90
N ALA A 5 -26.42 25.71 52.79
CA ALA A 5 -25.18 25.49 52.10
C ALA A 5 -25.51 25.22 50.60
N SER A 6 -25.08 26.13 49.74
CA SER A 6 -25.17 25.96 48.28
C SER A 6 -24.01 25.07 47.81
N VAL A 7 -24.38 23.92 47.28
CA VAL A 7 -23.43 23.02 46.60
C VAL A 7 -23.37 23.45 45.13
N ALA A 8 -22.25 24.04 44.73
CA ALA A 8 -21.96 24.31 43.34
C ALA A 8 -21.49 23.03 42.66
N ALA A 9 -22.31 22.49 41.79
CA ALA A 9 -21.91 21.37 40.92
C ALA A 9 -21.03 21.90 39.76
N ALA A 10 -19.76 21.60 39.80
CA ALA A 10 -18.85 21.87 38.70
C ALA A 10 -19.07 20.82 37.58
N LEU A 11 -19.63 21.26 36.46
CA LEU A 11 -19.75 20.46 35.26
C LEU A 11 -18.39 20.41 34.57
N LEU A 12 -17.69 19.29 34.68
CA LEU A 12 -16.47 19.00 33.89
C LEU A 12 -16.94 18.65 32.45
N LEU A 13 -16.79 19.62 31.54
CA LEU A 13 -16.83 19.33 30.10
C LEU A 13 -15.57 18.54 29.73
N ALA A 14 -15.70 17.23 29.59
CA ALA A 14 -14.71 16.42 28.92
C ALA A 14 -14.71 16.81 27.44
N ALA A 15 -13.70 17.59 27.02
CA ALA A 15 -13.41 17.80 25.62
C ALA A 15 -12.90 16.45 25.06
N GLY A 16 -13.82 15.68 24.49
CA GLY A 16 -13.47 14.52 23.68
C GLY A 16 -12.71 15.02 22.44
N CYS A 17 -11.39 14.82 22.41
CA CYS A 17 -10.65 14.87 21.17
C CYS A 17 -11.22 13.76 20.27
N ALA A 18 -12.10 14.14 19.35
CA ALA A 18 -12.43 13.30 18.22
C ALA A 18 -11.13 13.12 17.44
N HIS A 19 -10.47 11.99 17.65
CA HIS A 19 -9.51 11.48 16.69
C HIS A 19 -10.34 11.25 15.43
N ALA A 20 -10.13 12.10 14.40
CA ALA A 20 -10.50 11.74 13.05
C ALA A 20 -9.72 10.44 12.76
N GLY A 21 -10.42 9.31 12.89
CA GLY A 21 -9.88 8.03 12.45
C GLY A 21 -9.54 8.21 10.98
N VAL A 22 -8.28 8.04 10.65
CA VAL A 22 -7.90 7.67 9.30
C VAL A 22 -8.69 6.39 9.06
N GLU A 23 -9.67 6.44 8.17
CA GLU A 23 -10.39 5.23 7.72
C GLU A 23 -9.30 4.25 7.32
N GLY A 24 -9.31 3.07 7.95
CA GLY A 24 -8.23 2.11 7.81
C GLY A 24 -8.09 1.75 6.33
N THR A 25 -6.88 1.86 5.79
CA THR A 25 -6.58 1.45 4.42
C THR A 25 -7.13 0.05 4.19
N ARG A 26 -7.95 -0.11 3.15
CA ARG A 26 -8.53 -1.40 2.80
C ARG A 26 -7.41 -2.41 2.54
N THR A 27 -7.52 -3.61 3.09
CA THR A 27 -6.56 -4.69 2.88
C THR A 27 -7.14 -5.79 2.00
N ALA A 28 -6.27 -6.52 1.32
CA ALA A 28 -6.63 -7.60 0.42
C ALA A 28 -5.50 -8.63 0.35
N ASP A 29 -5.82 -9.81 -0.15
CA ASP A 29 -4.87 -10.83 -0.53
C ASP A 29 -4.59 -10.75 -2.03
N LEU A 30 -3.33 -10.50 -2.39
CA LEU A 30 -2.85 -10.49 -3.76
C LEU A 30 -2.14 -11.82 -4.04
N THR A 31 -2.77 -12.68 -4.83
CA THR A 31 -2.28 -14.03 -5.13
C THR A 31 -1.67 -14.11 -6.52
N PHE A 32 -0.43 -14.58 -6.59
CA PHE A 32 0.32 -14.82 -7.83
C PHE A 32 0.37 -16.31 -8.12
N ARG A 33 0.06 -16.72 -9.36
CA ARG A 33 0.20 -18.11 -9.82
C ARG A 33 1.58 -18.31 -10.40
N THR A 34 2.44 -18.99 -9.65
CA THR A 34 3.82 -19.30 -10.06
C THR A 34 3.97 -20.74 -10.52
N ALA A 35 5.10 -21.08 -11.12
CA ALA A 35 5.43 -22.45 -11.48
C ALA A 35 5.52 -23.39 -10.25
N GLY A 36 5.84 -22.84 -9.07
CA GLY A 36 5.89 -23.57 -7.80
C GLY A 36 4.55 -23.66 -7.05
N GLY A 37 3.48 -23.08 -7.62
CA GLY A 37 2.16 -22.97 -6.98
C GLY A 37 1.79 -21.52 -6.65
N PRO A 38 0.61 -21.29 -6.06
CA PRO A 38 0.18 -19.95 -5.70
C PRO A 38 1.00 -19.41 -4.51
N VAL A 39 1.31 -18.13 -4.56
CA VAL A 39 1.92 -17.38 -3.45
C VAL A 39 1.10 -16.11 -3.20
N THR A 40 0.96 -15.72 -1.95
CA THR A 40 0.08 -14.62 -1.54
C THR A 40 0.87 -13.56 -0.82
N LEU A 41 0.62 -12.30 -1.20
CA LEU A 41 1.10 -11.09 -0.56
C LEU A 41 -0.10 -10.39 0.08
N ARG A 42 -0.02 -10.11 1.39
CA ARG A 42 -1.02 -9.29 2.06
C ARG A 42 -0.79 -7.82 1.73
N VAL A 43 -1.77 -7.14 1.13
CA VAL A 43 -1.58 -5.78 0.66
C VAL A 43 -2.56 -4.80 1.28
N GLU A 44 -2.09 -3.59 1.52
CA GLU A 44 -2.94 -2.40 1.60
C GLU A 44 -3.30 -2.00 0.17
N VAL A 45 -4.54 -1.59 -0.07
CA VAL A 45 -5.01 -1.24 -1.41
C VAL A 45 -5.10 0.27 -1.56
N ALA A 46 -4.36 0.81 -2.52
CA ALA A 46 -4.39 2.21 -2.94
C ALA A 46 -5.15 2.32 -4.27
N ASP A 47 -6.41 2.67 -4.23
CA ASP A 47 -7.27 2.79 -5.42
C ASP A 47 -7.79 4.22 -5.66
N ASP A 48 -7.48 5.16 -4.78
CA ASP A 48 -7.70 6.58 -5.02
C ASP A 48 -6.38 7.35 -5.29
N PRO A 49 -6.44 8.57 -5.84
CA PRO A 49 -5.24 9.35 -6.15
C PRO A 49 -4.38 9.69 -4.93
N ALA A 50 -4.97 10.00 -3.77
CA ALA A 50 -4.24 10.41 -2.57
C ALA A 50 -3.50 9.21 -1.94
N GLU A 51 -4.15 8.04 -1.89
CA GLU A 51 -3.54 6.80 -1.43
C GLU A 51 -2.38 6.38 -2.33
N ARG A 52 -2.57 6.46 -3.68
CA ARG A 52 -1.50 6.15 -4.63
C ARG A 52 -0.31 7.12 -4.53
N GLU A 53 -0.56 8.40 -4.23
CA GLU A 53 0.50 9.38 -4.01
C GLU A 53 1.26 9.13 -2.71
N ALA A 54 0.56 8.78 -1.64
CA ALA A 54 1.16 8.48 -0.35
C ALA A 54 2.01 7.20 -0.39
N GLY A 55 1.51 6.14 -1.01
CA GLY A 55 2.21 4.86 -1.15
C GLY A 55 2.78 4.37 0.19
N LEU A 56 4.00 3.84 0.15
CA LEU A 56 4.75 3.38 1.33
C LEU A 56 5.68 4.46 1.90
N SER A 57 5.46 5.73 1.57
CA SER A 57 6.27 6.86 2.06
C SER A 57 6.32 6.88 3.60
N GLY A 58 7.49 7.18 4.15
CA GLY A 58 7.73 7.26 5.60
C GLY A 58 7.83 5.91 6.32
N ARG A 59 7.58 4.80 5.66
CA ARG A 59 7.68 3.47 6.28
C ARG A 59 9.14 3.09 6.52
N THR A 60 9.41 2.60 7.72
CA THR A 60 10.75 2.13 8.15
C THR A 60 10.91 0.63 8.03
N SER A 61 9.82 -0.10 7.89
CA SER A 61 9.78 -1.56 7.68
C SER A 61 8.43 -2.00 7.13
N LEU A 62 8.42 -3.18 6.49
CA LEU A 62 7.22 -3.95 6.15
C LEU A 62 7.34 -5.35 6.75
N PRO A 63 6.24 -5.97 7.22
CA PRO A 63 6.22 -7.41 7.50
C PRO A 63 6.68 -8.21 6.27
N ALA A 64 7.17 -9.44 6.48
CA ALA A 64 7.81 -10.23 5.43
C ALA A 64 6.93 -10.41 4.17
N ASP A 65 5.65 -10.74 4.39
CA ASP A 65 4.67 -11.02 3.33
C ASP A 65 3.60 -9.92 3.22
N ALA A 66 4.00 -8.66 3.48
CA ALA A 66 3.13 -7.50 3.34
C ALA A 66 3.63 -6.53 2.28
N GLY A 67 2.69 -5.74 1.73
CA GLY A 67 2.98 -4.75 0.70
C GLY A 67 1.82 -3.79 0.47
N MET A 68 1.85 -3.11 -0.67
CA MET A 68 0.78 -2.23 -1.12
C MET A 68 0.46 -2.50 -2.59
N ALA A 69 -0.82 -2.63 -2.91
CA ALA A 69 -1.31 -2.74 -4.27
C ALA A 69 -1.90 -1.40 -4.73
N PHE A 70 -1.49 -0.96 -5.89
CA PHE A 70 -1.97 0.25 -6.57
C PHE A 70 -2.85 -0.16 -7.73
N ILE A 71 -4.11 0.28 -7.73
CA ILE A 71 -5.13 -0.18 -8.69
C ILE A 71 -5.67 1.01 -9.49
N TRP A 72 -5.87 0.80 -10.78
CA TRP A 72 -6.52 1.72 -11.71
C TRP A 72 -7.65 1.03 -12.45
N GLU A 73 -8.74 1.74 -12.68
CA GLU A 73 -9.89 1.25 -13.45
C GLU A 73 -9.54 1.09 -14.95
N GLU A 74 -8.66 1.97 -15.46
CA GLU A 74 -8.24 1.99 -16.85
C GLU A 74 -6.71 1.85 -16.96
N PRO A 75 -6.18 1.29 -18.07
CA PRO A 75 -4.75 1.19 -18.27
C PRO A 75 -4.03 2.54 -18.24
N VAL A 76 -2.96 2.64 -17.45
CA VAL A 76 -2.17 3.84 -17.28
C VAL A 76 -0.70 3.63 -17.65
N ARG A 77 0.03 4.74 -17.80
CA ARG A 77 1.49 4.79 -17.95
C ARG A 77 2.13 5.60 -16.81
N ALA A 78 1.63 5.41 -15.60
CA ALA A 78 2.16 6.05 -14.41
C ALA A 78 3.61 5.64 -14.13
N ARG A 79 4.31 6.47 -13.38
CA ARG A 79 5.68 6.19 -12.94
C ARG A 79 5.72 6.28 -11.42
N PHE A 80 6.46 5.39 -10.82
CA PHE A 80 6.72 5.34 -9.39
C PHE A 80 8.06 6.00 -9.07
N TRP A 81 8.19 6.53 -7.88
CA TRP A 81 9.43 7.08 -7.35
C TRP A 81 9.61 6.63 -5.90
N MET A 82 10.83 6.69 -5.39
CA MET A 82 11.16 6.29 -4.02
C MET A 82 11.43 7.52 -3.13
N LYS A 83 10.82 8.67 -3.46
CA LYS A 83 10.91 9.87 -2.61
C LYS A 83 10.26 9.57 -1.26
N ASP A 84 10.98 9.93 -0.19
CA ASP A 84 10.55 9.69 1.21
C ASP A 84 10.24 8.22 1.55
N THR A 85 10.55 7.26 0.66
CA THR A 85 10.50 5.82 0.94
C THR A 85 11.85 5.36 1.46
N LEU A 86 11.87 4.88 2.71
CA LEU A 86 13.11 4.67 3.48
C LEU A 86 13.69 3.26 3.34
N ILE A 87 12.91 2.33 2.83
CA ILE A 87 13.28 0.92 2.66
C ILE A 87 13.38 0.56 1.18
N PRO A 88 14.31 -0.32 0.78
CA PRO A 88 14.33 -0.83 -0.58
C PRO A 88 13.13 -1.72 -0.83
N LEU A 89 12.54 -1.60 -2.03
CA LEU A 89 11.34 -2.32 -2.44
C LEU A 89 11.58 -3.06 -3.75
N GLN A 90 10.69 -4.00 -4.03
CA GLN A 90 10.50 -4.57 -5.37
C GLN A 90 9.07 -4.28 -5.81
N ILE A 91 8.86 -3.91 -7.07
CA ILE A 91 7.54 -3.62 -7.62
C ILE A 91 7.24 -4.54 -8.81
N ALA A 92 6.05 -5.14 -8.81
CA ALA A 92 5.52 -5.91 -9.92
C ALA A 92 4.32 -5.17 -10.54
N PHE A 93 4.25 -5.15 -11.87
CA PHE A 93 3.17 -4.52 -12.64
C PHE A 93 2.39 -5.56 -13.42
N TRP A 94 1.07 -5.39 -13.57
CA TRP A 94 0.23 -6.28 -14.39
C TRP A 94 -0.70 -5.52 -15.33
N ASP A 95 -1.02 -6.16 -16.45
CA ASP A 95 -1.91 -5.65 -17.48
C ASP A 95 -3.39 -5.96 -17.19
N ALA A 96 -4.27 -5.56 -18.12
CA ALA A 96 -5.72 -5.79 -18.02
C ALA A 96 -6.11 -7.28 -18.08
N GLU A 97 -5.21 -8.15 -18.55
CA GLU A 97 -5.36 -9.59 -18.56
C GLU A 97 -4.80 -10.26 -17.29
N GLU A 98 -4.53 -9.44 -16.24
CA GLU A 98 -3.99 -9.90 -14.96
C GLU A 98 -2.65 -10.62 -15.08
N ARG A 99 -1.81 -10.25 -16.07
CA ARG A 99 -0.49 -10.84 -16.27
C ARG A 99 0.61 -9.90 -15.84
N ILE A 100 1.59 -10.43 -15.11
CA ILE A 100 2.78 -9.68 -14.73
C ILE A 100 3.56 -9.32 -16.00
N VAL A 101 3.78 -8.03 -16.20
CA VAL A 101 4.47 -7.46 -17.36
C VAL A 101 5.85 -6.90 -17.04
N ALA A 102 6.11 -6.57 -15.77
CA ALA A 102 7.43 -6.14 -15.32
C ALA A 102 7.59 -6.37 -13.81
N ILE A 103 8.81 -6.62 -13.39
CA ILE A 103 9.24 -6.65 -11.99
C ILE A 103 10.52 -5.81 -11.93
N LEU A 104 10.58 -4.82 -11.05
CA LEU A 104 11.69 -3.89 -10.94
C LEU A 104 12.13 -3.76 -9.48
N ASP A 105 13.44 -3.69 -9.26
CA ASP A 105 14.00 -3.33 -7.96
C ASP A 105 14.03 -1.81 -7.82
N MET A 106 13.70 -1.31 -6.63
CA MET A 106 13.61 0.12 -6.34
C MET A 106 14.40 0.44 -5.09
N GLU A 107 15.40 1.29 -5.22
CA GLU A 107 16.24 1.76 -4.12
C GLU A 107 15.71 3.09 -3.56
N PRO A 108 15.82 3.33 -2.23
CA PRO A 108 15.49 4.61 -1.64
C PRO A 108 16.18 5.77 -2.35
N CYS A 109 15.42 6.85 -2.59
CA CYS A 109 15.98 8.05 -3.22
C CYS A 109 16.84 8.81 -2.21
N ARG A 110 18.15 8.90 -2.50
CA ARG A 110 19.13 9.56 -1.62
C ARG A 110 19.43 11.00 -2.00
N ALA A 111 19.09 11.39 -3.23
CA ALA A 111 19.31 12.74 -3.76
C ALA A 111 18.36 13.03 -4.92
N GLU A 112 17.85 14.26 -4.99
CA GLU A 112 17.03 14.74 -6.12
C GLU A 112 17.92 15.00 -7.37
N PRO A 113 17.41 14.73 -8.59
CA PRO A 113 16.08 14.18 -8.88
C PRO A 113 16.00 12.66 -8.61
N CYS A 114 14.92 12.21 -7.98
CA CYS A 114 14.69 10.79 -7.76
C CYS A 114 14.52 10.03 -9.07
N PRO A 115 15.10 8.83 -9.21
CA PRO A 115 14.78 7.93 -10.31
C PRO A 115 13.28 7.59 -10.34
N THR A 116 12.75 7.32 -11.53
CA THR A 116 11.39 6.85 -11.70
C THR A 116 11.34 5.47 -12.32
N TYR A 117 10.41 4.65 -11.86
CA TYR A 117 10.25 3.25 -12.23
C TYR A 117 8.92 3.03 -12.92
N GLY A 118 8.84 2.09 -13.83
CA GLY A 118 7.61 1.69 -14.51
C GLY A 118 7.88 0.93 -15.78
N PRO A 119 6.92 0.09 -16.25
CA PRO A 119 7.07 -0.69 -17.46
C PRO A 119 7.01 0.21 -18.71
N ARG A 120 7.41 -0.36 -19.84
CA ARG A 120 7.29 0.32 -21.15
C ARG A 120 5.85 0.35 -21.65
N GLN A 121 5.03 -0.61 -21.26
CA GLN A 121 3.64 -0.74 -21.65
C GLN A 121 2.70 -0.19 -20.57
N ALA A 122 1.42 0.00 -20.93
CA ALA A 122 0.38 0.37 -19.99
C ALA A 122 0.08 -0.81 -19.03
N PHE A 123 -0.40 -0.49 -17.84
CA PHE A 123 -0.76 -1.45 -16.81
C PHE A 123 -2.01 -0.97 -16.05
N VAL A 124 -2.72 -1.88 -15.39
CA VAL A 124 -3.89 -1.57 -14.57
C VAL A 124 -3.62 -1.72 -13.07
N GLY A 125 -2.52 -2.36 -12.71
CA GLY A 125 -2.14 -2.53 -11.32
C GLY A 125 -0.65 -2.71 -11.13
N ALA A 126 -0.20 -2.39 -9.90
CA ALA A 126 1.15 -2.60 -9.44
C ALA A 126 1.13 -3.03 -7.97
N ALA A 127 2.13 -3.77 -7.54
CA ALA A 127 2.30 -4.09 -6.12
C ALA A 127 3.75 -3.87 -5.71
N GLU A 128 3.92 -3.20 -4.57
CA GLU A 128 5.19 -3.02 -3.88
C GLU A 128 5.30 -3.99 -2.71
N ALA A 129 6.46 -4.61 -2.56
CA ALA A 129 6.81 -5.50 -1.46
C ALA A 129 8.27 -5.27 -1.05
N ASN A 130 8.70 -5.93 0.02
CA ASN A 130 10.10 -5.94 0.41
C ASN A 130 11.01 -6.31 -0.78
N ALA A 131 12.22 -5.74 -0.81
CA ALA A 131 13.20 -6.02 -1.87
C ALA A 131 13.39 -7.52 -2.09
N GLY A 132 13.30 -7.96 -3.35
CA GLY A 132 13.46 -9.35 -3.74
C GLY A 132 12.27 -10.28 -3.43
N TRP A 133 11.17 -9.79 -2.87
CA TRP A 133 10.04 -10.65 -2.49
C TRP A 133 9.47 -11.41 -3.69
N PHE A 134 9.14 -10.73 -4.79
CA PHE A 134 8.55 -11.38 -5.98
C PHE A 134 9.48 -12.45 -6.56
N THR A 135 10.75 -12.13 -6.71
CA THR A 135 11.73 -13.03 -7.31
C THR A 135 12.02 -14.24 -6.41
N SER A 136 12.11 -14.07 -5.09
CA SER A 136 12.33 -15.17 -4.14
C SER A 136 11.15 -16.11 -4.01
N HIS A 137 9.92 -15.63 -4.29
CA HIS A 137 8.70 -16.44 -4.31
C HIS A 137 8.36 -16.99 -5.70
N GLY A 138 9.26 -16.84 -6.68
CA GLY A 138 9.10 -17.40 -8.02
C GLY A 138 8.06 -16.68 -8.89
N VAL A 139 7.67 -15.45 -8.52
CA VAL A 139 6.84 -14.61 -9.38
C VAL A 139 7.69 -14.15 -10.57
N ALA A 140 7.20 -14.38 -11.77
CA ALA A 140 7.89 -14.06 -13.02
C ALA A 140 6.98 -13.30 -13.98
N ILE A 141 7.57 -12.66 -14.99
CA ILE A 141 6.82 -12.05 -16.09
C ILE A 141 5.96 -13.13 -16.76
N GLY A 142 4.68 -12.83 -17.01
CA GLY A 142 3.67 -13.76 -17.53
C GLY A 142 2.91 -14.55 -16.47
N ALA A 143 3.33 -14.54 -15.20
CA ALA A 143 2.52 -15.08 -14.10
C ALA A 143 1.20 -14.32 -14.02
N THR A 144 0.11 -14.99 -13.62
CA THR A 144 -1.18 -14.33 -13.40
C THR A 144 -1.31 -13.89 -11.94
N VAL A 145 -2.04 -12.80 -11.74
CA VAL A 145 -2.33 -12.23 -10.42
C VAL A 145 -3.82 -12.10 -10.21
N SER A 146 -4.30 -12.30 -8.99
CA SER A 146 -5.68 -12.03 -8.58
C SER A 146 -5.70 -11.29 -7.25
N LEU A 147 -6.58 -10.29 -7.13
CA LEU A 147 -6.80 -9.52 -5.91
C LEU A 147 -8.13 -9.97 -5.28
N GLU A 148 -8.08 -10.47 -4.07
CA GLU A 148 -9.25 -10.90 -3.31
C GLU A 148 -9.40 -9.96 -2.10
N ALA A 149 -10.49 -9.16 -2.09
CA ALA A 149 -10.80 -8.31 -0.94
C ALA A 149 -11.07 -9.16 0.31
N ASP A 150 -10.70 -8.64 1.48
CA ASP A 150 -11.15 -9.22 2.74
C ASP A 150 -12.65 -8.95 2.89
N ASP A 151 -13.44 -9.98 2.75
CA ASP A 151 -14.82 -9.99 3.22
C ASP A 151 -14.80 -10.11 4.75
N GLY A 152 -14.68 -8.94 5.43
CA GLY A 152 -14.67 -8.81 6.89
C GLY A 152 -15.98 -9.19 7.56
#